data_fad28e411bd3b30856d6c91940520eae
#
_entry.id   fad28e411bd3b30856d6c91940520eae
#
_cell.length_a   1.000
_cell.length_b   1.000
_cell.length_c   1.000
_cell.angle_alpha   90.00
_cell.angle_beta   90.00
_cell.angle_gamma   90.00
#
_symmetry.space_group_name_H-M   'P 1'
#
loop_
_entity.id
_entity.type
_entity.pdbx_description
1 polymer ?
#
loop_
_entity_poly.entity_id
_entity_poly.type
_entity_poly.pdbx_seq_one_letter_code
_entity_poly.pdbx_strand_id
1 'polypeptide(L)'
;MGNDFIKMNQGINNWKRYLFSFILFLLFLFLGSVGYLFALAAYAAADGNPDSYFDIEGMVGVNVDPVYDFVFSNLTYVFWFLGLFLFMRLIHKRKFKTLVTPKEKIDWKRVLWGFGLFFSLVAGTSLIDFLLNPGDYSFNQIKAQDFIKLFLFVLILTPIQTTAEEVLFRGYLMQWFGRKVNNKILLSVIVGLIFASLHFGNPEMNYSAFFVGSDYILSGVLWCYITARTNSAELTIGAHAANNMFIGWFLTMDHSAFGKLPSLFVINDIDPRTSLFWSFVSLSLFSYFAIKKFGKNDHFSTPGRTALK
;
A
#
# COMPACT_ATOMS: atom_id res chain seq x y z
N MET A 1 -0.65 20.60 23.93
CA MET A 1 0.32 20.11 22.92
C MET A 1 -0.33 18.98 22.16
N GLY A 2 -0.60 19.13 20.87
CA GLY A 2 -1.20 18.05 20.08
C GLY A 2 -0.22 16.87 19.94
N ASN A 3 -0.73 15.65 20.14
CA ASN A 3 0.08 14.45 19.93
C ASN A 3 0.65 14.44 18.50
N ASP A 4 1.97 14.30 18.39
CA ASP A 4 2.65 14.17 17.10
C ASP A 4 2.63 12.69 16.69
N PHE A 5 2.18 12.42 15.47
CA PHE A 5 2.09 11.06 14.95
C PHE A 5 3.48 10.43 14.77
N ILE A 6 4.42 11.18 14.19
CA ILE A 6 5.78 10.69 13.93
C ILE A 6 6.56 10.56 15.25
N LYS A 7 6.41 11.53 16.15
CA LYS A 7 7.06 11.56 17.46
C LYS A 7 6.18 10.95 18.57
N MET A 8 5.52 9.81 18.25
CA MET A 8 4.64 9.13 19.20
C MET A 8 5.34 8.83 20.52
N ASN A 9 4.76 9.33 21.63
CA ASN A 9 5.34 9.20 22.98
C ASN A 9 4.63 8.15 23.85
N GLN A 10 3.52 7.56 23.36
CA GLN A 10 2.83 6.49 24.10
C GLN A 10 3.68 5.21 24.10
N GLY A 11 3.72 4.50 25.25
CA GLY A 11 4.44 3.24 25.39
C GLY A 11 5.96 3.38 25.44
N ILE A 12 6.67 2.32 25.08
CA ILE A 12 8.13 2.25 25.12
C ILE A 12 8.68 2.25 23.69
N ASN A 13 9.36 3.33 23.32
CA ASN A 13 9.73 3.62 21.93
C ASN A 13 11.24 3.84 21.75
N ASN A 14 12.11 3.04 22.40
CA ASN A 14 13.53 3.09 22.12
C ASN A 14 13.89 2.31 20.85
N TRP A 15 15.04 2.66 20.23
CA TRP A 15 15.46 2.10 18.94
C TRP A 15 15.67 0.57 18.98
N LYS A 16 16.10 0.02 20.11
CA LYS A 16 16.31 -1.43 20.27
C LYS A 16 15.01 -2.21 20.16
N ARG A 17 13.91 -1.68 20.70
CA ARG A 17 12.58 -2.30 20.57
C ARG A 17 12.07 -2.26 19.15
N TYR A 18 12.26 -1.13 18.44
CA TYR A 18 11.92 -1.05 17.02
C TYR A 18 12.70 -2.07 16.19
N LEU A 19 14.04 -2.14 16.38
CA LEU A 19 14.88 -3.09 15.66
C LEU A 19 14.49 -4.54 15.97
N PHE A 20 14.30 -4.88 17.23
CA PHE A 20 13.91 -6.22 17.65
C PHE A 20 12.55 -6.63 17.08
N SER A 21 11.55 -5.74 17.16
CA SER A 21 10.24 -5.99 16.57
C SER A 21 10.31 -6.13 15.05
N PHE A 22 11.18 -5.36 14.39
CA PHE A 22 11.35 -5.47 12.94
C PHE A 22 11.96 -6.81 12.52
N ILE A 23 12.96 -7.29 13.26
CA ILE A 23 13.53 -8.63 13.03
C ILE A 23 12.47 -9.72 13.23
N LEU A 24 11.65 -9.62 14.29
CA LEU A 24 10.54 -10.55 14.48
C LEU A 24 9.46 -10.41 13.41
N PHE A 25 9.24 -9.19 12.86
CA PHE A 25 8.32 -8.98 11.75
C PHE A 25 8.74 -9.77 10.50
N LEU A 26 10.05 -9.85 10.20
CA LEU A 26 10.56 -10.68 9.11
C LEU A 26 10.19 -12.16 9.28
N LEU A 27 10.14 -12.64 10.52
CA LEU A 27 9.66 -14.01 10.80
C LEU A 27 8.16 -14.16 10.46
N PHE A 28 7.32 -13.16 10.78
CA PHE A 28 5.90 -13.19 10.41
C PHE A 28 5.69 -13.09 8.91
N LEU A 29 6.52 -12.31 8.20
CA LEU A 29 6.55 -12.31 6.73
C LEU A 29 6.85 -13.70 6.19
N PHE A 30 7.91 -14.33 6.69
CA PHE A 30 8.29 -15.68 6.28
C PHE A 30 7.17 -16.70 6.54
N LEU A 31 6.57 -16.69 7.73
CA LEU A 31 5.44 -17.57 8.07
C LEU A 31 4.23 -17.34 7.15
N GLY A 32 3.93 -16.09 6.83
CA GLY A 32 2.88 -15.74 5.88
C GLY A 32 3.16 -16.26 4.47
N SER A 33 4.39 -16.10 3.99
CA SER A 33 4.82 -16.63 2.68
C SER A 33 4.76 -18.16 2.64
N VAL A 34 5.23 -18.84 3.69
CA VAL A 34 5.12 -20.30 3.80
C VAL A 34 3.65 -20.72 3.80
N GLY A 35 2.78 -20.02 4.54
CA GLY A 35 1.34 -20.28 4.55
C GLY A 35 0.70 -20.13 3.16
N TYR A 36 1.09 -19.08 2.42
CA TYR A 36 0.67 -18.87 1.03
C TYR A 36 1.07 -20.05 0.14
N LEU A 37 2.34 -20.47 0.18
CA LEU A 37 2.85 -21.57 -0.63
C LEU A 37 2.12 -22.88 -0.36
N PHE A 38 1.88 -23.20 0.92
CA PHE A 38 1.11 -24.39 1.29
C PHE A 38 -0.34 -24.33 0.82
N ALA A 39 -1.00 -23.18 0.97
CA ALA A 39 -2.39 -23.03 0.54
C ALA A 39 -2.53 -23.17 -0.98
N LEU A 40 -1.60 -22.55 -1.74
CA LEU A 40 -1.59 -22.61 -3.19
C LEU A 40 -1.28 -24.02 -3.70
N ALA A 41 -0.28 -24.69 -3.14
CA ALA A 41 0.06 -26.06 -3.49
C ALA A 41 -1.09 -27.05 -3.15
N ALA A 42 -1.73 -26.89 -2.00
CA ALA A 42 -2.89 -27.70 -1.61
C ALA A 42 -4.09 -27.48 -2.54
N TYR A 43 -4.31 -26.24 -2.97
CA TYR A 43 -5.36 -25.90 -3.92
C TYR A 43 -5.06 -26.53 -5.29
N ALA A 44 -3.86 -26.37 -5.83
CA ALA A 44 -3.44 -26.95 -7.10
C ALA A 44 -3.57 -28.48 -7.12
N ALA A 45 -3.31 -29.14 -5.99
CA ALA A 45 -3.50 -30.59 -5.87
C ALA A 45 -4.98 -31.02 -5.79
N ALA A 46 -5.90 -30.11 -5.46
CA ALA A 46 -7.31 -30.41 -5.20
C ALA A 46 -8.30 -29.83 -6.23
N ASP A 47 -7.85 -28.96 -7.14
CA ASP A 47 -8.71 -28.25 -8.09
C ASP A 47 -9.22 -29.13 -9.25
N GLY A 48 -8.74 -30.37 -9.35
CA GLY A 48 -9.14 -31.33 -10.35
C GLY A 48 -8.50 -31.11 -11.74
N ASN A 49 -7.61 -30.13 -11.88
CA ASN A 49 -6.85 -29.91 -13.09
C ASN A 49 -5.45 -30.58 -12.96
N PRO A 50 -5.15 -31.65 -13.74
CA PRO A 50 -3.89 -32.37 -13.63
C PRO A 50 -2.66 -31.54 -14.04
N ASP A 51 -2.88 -30.41 -14.75
CA ASP A 51 -1.83 -29.49 -15.18
C ASP A 51 -1.59 -28.35 -14.17
N SER A 52 -2.36 -28.29 -13.08
CA SER A 52 -2.15 -27.32 -11.99
C SER A 52 -1.05 -27.79 -11.08
N TYR A 53 -0.09 -26.94 -10.85
CA TYR A 53 0.98 -27.20 -9.88
C TYR A 53 1.58 -25.90 -9.34
N PHE A 54 2.31 -26.02 -8.24
CA PHE A 54 3.12 -24.95 -7.72
C PHE A 54 4.55 -25.07 -8.25
N ASP A 55 4.97 -24.05 -9.02
CA ASP A 55 6.35 -23.92 -9.46
C ASP A 55 7.20 -23.34 -8.31
N ILE A 56 8.10 -24.18 -7.78
CA ILE A 56 8.98 -23.80 -6.67
C ILE A 56 10.04 -22.79 -7.12
N GLU A 57 10.52 -22.89 -8.37
CA GLU A 57 11.56 -21.98 -8.88
C GLU A 57 10.99 -20.59 -9.17
N GLY A 58 9.84 -20.55 -9.83
CA GLY A 58 9.13 -19.30 -10.12
C GLY A 58 8.34 -18.74 -8.94
N MET A 59 8.11 -19.53 -7.89
CA MET A 59 7.28 -19.18 -6.74
C MET A 59 5.86 -18.74 -7.13
N VAL A 60 5.28 -19.43 -8.13
CA VAL A 60 3.96 -19.09 -8.68
C VAL A 60 3.10 -20.34 -8.87
N GLY A 61 1.78 -20.17 -8.85
CA GLY A 61 0.82 -21.18 -9.26
C GLY A 61 0.72 -21.24 -10.79
N VAL A 62 0.96 -22.41 -11.36
CA VAL A 62 0.79 -22.66 -12.80
C VAL A 62 -0.57 -23.29 -13.02
N ASN A 63 -1.36 -22.75 -13.95
CA ASN A 63 -2.74 -23.14 -14.26
C ASN A 63 -3.71 -23.10 -13.07
N VAL A 64 -3.36 -22.38 -12.00
CA VAL A 64 -4.22 -22.11 -10.85
C VAL A 64 -5.16 -20.95 -11.19
N ASP A 65 -6.40 -21.01 -10.71
CA ASP A 65 -7.36 -19.90 -10.84
C ASP A 65 -6.78 -18.62 -10.18
N PRO A 66 -6.58 -17.54 -10.96
CA PRO A 66 -5.96 -16.30 -10.48
C PRO A 66 -6.69 -15.66 -9.29
N VAL A 67 -8.00 -15.88 -9.16
CA VAL A 67 -8.78 -15.35 -8.03
C VAL A 67 -8.38 -16.03 -6.73
N TYR A 68 -8.16 -17.34 -6.75
CA TYR A 68 -7.72 -18.06 -5.55
C TYR A 68 -6.25 -17.79 -5.23
N ASP A 69 -5.40 -17.63 -6.23
CA ASP A 69 -4.03 -17.17 -6.01
C ASP A 69 -4.01 -15.80 -5.33
N PHE A 70 -4.81 -14.84 -5.81
CA PHE A 70 -5.03 -13.54 -5.16
C PHE A 70 -5.54 -13.68 -3.71
N VAL A 71 -6.47 -14.60 -3.44
CA VAL A 71 -6.97 -14.84 -2.08
C VAL A 71 -5.86 -15.34 -1.17
N PHE A 72 -5.10 -16.34 -1.60
CA PHE A 72 -4.05 -16.94 -0.77
C PHE A 72 -2.87 -15.98 -0.55
N SER A 73 -2.45 -15.23 -1.57
CA SER A 73 -1.41 -14.22 -1.41
C SER A 73 -1.83 -13.14 -0.41
N ASN A 74 -3.09 -12.72 -0.42
CA ASN A 74 -3.61 -11.74 0.53
C ASN A 74 -3.71 -12.26 1.97
N LEU A 75 -3.81 -13.56 2.20
CA LEU A 75 -3.76 -14.13 3.57
C LEU A 75 -2.42 -13.85 4.26
N THR A 76 -1.34 -13.61 3.53
CA THR A 76 -0.04 -13.25 4.11
C THR A 76 -0.13 -11.98 4.95
N TYR A 77 -0.99 -11.03 4.58
CA TYR A 77 -1.17 -9.77 5.31
C TYR A 77 -1.88 -9.94 6.66
N VAL A 78 -2.58 -11.05 6.88
CA VAL A 78 -3.09 -11.42 8.21
C VAL A 78 -1.91 -11.65 9.18
N PHE A 79 -0.83 -12.30 8.71
CA PHE A 79 0.39 -12.47 9.49
C PHE A 79 1.10 -11.13 9.75
N TRP A 80 1.09 -10.21 8.78
CA TRP A 80 1.61 -8.85 8.98
C TRP A 80 0.88 -8.14 10.12
N PHE A 81 -0.45 -8.15 10.08
CA PHE A 81 -1.26 -7.56 11.14
C PHE A 81 -1.01 -8.21 12.49
N LEU A 82 -0.98 -9.55 12.52
CA LEU A 82 -0.73 -10.30 13.76
C LEU A 82 0.64 -9.92 14.35
N GLY A 83 1.69 -9.93 13.54
CA GLY A 83 3.02 -9.54 13.96
C GLY A 83 3.06 -8.12 14.53
N LEU A 84 2.59 -7.14 13.74
CA LEU A 84 2.55 -5.74 14.17
C LEU A 84 1.68 -5.54 15.43
N PHE A 85 0.53 -6.20 15.52
CA PHE A 85 -0.34 -6.13 16.69
C PHE A 85 0.37 -6.64 17.95
N LEU A 86 1.00 -7.82 17.85
CA LEU A 86 1.73 -8.44 18.99
C LEU A 86 2.89 -7.55 19.42
N PHE A 87 3.66 -6.98 18.48
CA PHE A 87 4.80 -6.12 18.80
C PHE A 87 4.35 -4.82 19.47
N MET A 88 3.28 -4.24 18.98
CA MET A 88 2.72 -3.05 19.61
C MET A 88 2.24 -3.33 21.02
N ARG A 89 1.55 -4.45 21.22
CA ARG A 89 1.00 -4.83 22.52
C ARG A 89 2.06 -5.26 23.53
N LEU A 90 2.97 -6.15 23.11
CA LEU A 90 3.89 -6.85 24.01
C LEU A 90 5.23 -6.12 24.15
N ILE A 91 5.80 -5.62 23.06
CA ILE A 91 7.14 -5.02 23.05
C ILE A 91 7.04 -3.51 23.28
N HIS A 92 6.20 -2.79 22.52
CA HIS A 92 6.05 -1.35 22.64
C HIS A 92 5.08 -0.94 23.76
N LYS A 93 4.26 -1.86 24.28
CA LYS A 93 3.26 -1.64 25.35
C LYS A 93 2.33 -0.46 25.04
N ARG A 94 1.84 -0.37 23.80
CA ARG A 94 0.93 0.68 23.35
C ARG A 94 -0.18 0.13 22.42
N LYS A 95 -1.23 0.92 22.20
CA LYS A 95 -2.36 0.52 21.36
C LYS A 95 -1.95 0.48 19.89
N PHE A 96 -2.39 -0.56 19.15
CA PHE A 96 -2.12 -0.73 17.72
C PHE A 96 -2.53 0.49 16.89
N LYS A 97 -3.69 1.11 17.18
CA LYS A 97 -4.16 2.30 16.49
C LYS A 97 -3.17 3.48 16.44
N THR A 98 -2.16 3.49 17.32
CA THR A 98 -1.12 4.53 17.33
C THR A 98 -0.20 4.47 16.10
N LEU A 99 -0.29 3.40 15.33
CA LEU A 99 0.32 3.26 14.00
C LEU A 99 -0.53 3.89 12.87
N VAL A 100 -1.78 4.24 13.19
CA VAL A 100 -2.70 4.89 12.22
C VAL A 100 -2.89 6.37 12.55
N THR A 101 -3.11 6.69 13.83
CA THR A 101 -3.47 8.04 14.25
C THR A 101 -3.00 8.34 15.69
N PRO A 102 -2.61 9.59 15.99
CA PRO A 102 -2.35 10.03 17.36
C PRO A 102 -3.63 10.32 18.16
N LYS A 103 -4.80 10.35 17.51
CA LYS A 103 -6.10 10.61 18.13
C LYS A 103 -6.58 9.41 18.95
N GLU A 104 -7.61 9.62 19.79
CA GLU A 104 -8.21 8.52 20.57
C GLU A 104 -8.96 7.51 19.70
N LYS A 105 -9.53 7.93 18.59
CA LYS A 105 -10.27 7.09 17.64
C LYS A 105 -9.76 7.35 16.23
N ILE A 106 -9.84 6.34 15.38
CA ILE A 106 -9.60 6.44 13.94
C ILE A 106 -10.70 7.33 13.35
N ASP A 107 -10.29 8.27 12.53
CA ASP A 107 -11.20 9.18 11.82
C ASP A 107 -11.59 8.57 10.47
N TRP A 108 -12.63 7.75 10.48
CA TRP A 108 -13.13 7.10 9.27
C TRP A 108 -13.55 8.07 8.16
N LYS A 109 -13.94 9.31 8.52
CA LYS A 109 -14.24 10.34 7.51
C LYS A 109 -13.01 10.70 6.69
N ARG A 110 -11.83 10.70 7.33
CA ARG A 110 -10.57 10.92 6.61
C ARG A 110 -10.20 9.73 5.73
N VAL A 111 -10.39 8.50 6.21
CA VAL A 111 -10.16 7.28 5.42
C VAL A 111 -11.06 7.28 4.18
N LEU A 112 -12.36 7.49 4.37
CA LEU A 112 -13.34 7.52 3.26
C LEU A 112 -13.11 8.69 2.31
N TRP A 113 -12.69 9.85 2.81
CA TRP A 113 -12.36 10.99 1.96
C TRP A 113 -11.09 10.70 1.12
N GLY A 114 -10.07 10.09 1.73
CA GLY A 114 -8.86 9.65 1.03
C GLY A 114 -9.19 8.64 -0.06
N PHE A 115 -10.03 7.64 0.27
CA PHE A 115 -10.52 6.65 -0.68
C PHE A 115 -11.28 7.30 -1.83
N GLY A 116 -12.33 8.07 -1.55
CA GLY A 116 -13.20 8.64 -2.59
C GLY A 116 -12.47 9.59 -3.53
N LEU A 117 -11.62 10.48 -2.98
CA LEU A 117 -10.85 11.39 -3.82
C LEU A 117 -9.85 10.63 -4.70
N PHE A 118 -9.06 9.71 -4.12
CA PHE A 118 -8.04 9.02 -4.90
C PHE A 118 -8.66 8.07 -5.94
N PHE A 119 -9.74 7.37 -5.60
CA PHE A 119 -10.50 6.56 -6.54
C PHE A 119 -11.01 7.40 -7.73
N SER A 120 -11.56 8.58 -7.46
CA SER A 120 -12.02 9.48 -8.51
C SER A 120 -10.88 10.01 -9.40
N LEU A 121 -9.71 10.28 -8.81
CA LEU A 121 -8.54 10.71 -9.57
C LEU A 121 -8.02 9.60 -10.48
N VAL A 122 -7.85 8.38 -9.95
CA VAL A 122 -7.39 7.23 -10.75
C VAL A 122 -8.42 6.89 -11.83
N ALA A 123 -9.71 6.85 -11.49
CA ALA A 123 -10.76 6.61 -12.48
C ALA A 123 -10.78 7.68 -13.59
N GLY A 124 -10.61 8.95 -13.20
CA GLY A 124 -10.58 10.08 -14.15
C GLY A 124 -9.36 10.01 -15.07
N THR A 125 -8.17 9.77 -14.53
CA THR A 125 -6.95 9.65 -15.34
C THR A 125 -6.97 8.41 -16.24
N SER A 126 -7.47 7.28 -15.75
CA SER A 126 -7.63 6.06 -16.56
C SER A 126 -8.66 6.25 -17.68
N LEU A 127 -9.77 6.98 -17.41
CA LEU A 127 -10.74 7.31 -18.46
C LEU A 127 -10.15 8.23 -19.53
N ILE A 128 -9.37 9.22 -19.14
CA ILE A 128 -8.71 10.11 -20.10
C ILE A 128 -7.71 9.31 -20.94
N ASP A 129 -6.92 8.46 -20.32
CA ASP A 129 -5.96 7.60 -21.01
C ASP A 129 -6.66 6.67 -22.01
N PHE A 130 -7.75 6.02 -21.61
CA PHE A 130 -8.58 5.21 -22.49
C PHE A 130 -9.13 5.99 -23.69
N LEU A 131 -9.57 7.24 -23.49
CA LEU A 131 -10.09 8.08 -24.57
C LEU A 131 -8.99 8.54 -25.55
N LEU A 132 -7.77 8.69 -25.07
CA LEU A 132 -6.61 9.08 -25.89
C LEU A 132 -6.02 7.88 -26.64
N ASN A 133 -6.02 6.70 -26.01
CA ASN A 133 -5.37 5.48 -26.48
C ASN A 133 -6.35 4.28 -26.46
N PRO A 134 -7.52 4.34 -27.13
CA PRO A 134 -8.55 3.30 -27.01
C PRO A 134 -8.09 1.93 -27.56
N GLY A 135 -7.10 1.91 -28.46
CA GLY A 135 -6.51 0.67 -29.00
C GLY A 135 -5.71 -0.15 -28.00
N ASP A 136 -5.24 0.48 -26.93
CA ASP A 136 -4.42 -0.18 -25.91
C ASP A 136 -5.29 -0.99 -24.93
N TYR A 137 -6.61 -0.87 -25.03
CA TYR A 137 -7.55 -1.50 -24.11
C TYR A 137 -8.51 -2.42 -24.85
N SER A 138 -8.83 -3.54 -24.23
CA SER A 138 -9.91 -4.41 -24.67
C SER A 138 -10.81 -4.79 -23.51
N PHE A 139 -12.11 -5.00 -23.79
CA PHE A 139 -13.02 -5.52 -22.80
C PHE A 139 -12.70 -6.99 -22.54
N ASN A 140 -12.51 -7.35 -21.26
CA ASN A 140 -12.19 -8.71 -20.89
C ASN A 140 -13.44 -9.60 -20.97
N GLN A 141 -13.38 -10.67 -21.76
CA GLN A 141 -14.47 -11.63 -21.93
C GLN A 141 -14.53 -12.61 -20.75
N ILE A 142 -15.00 -12.11 -19.62
CA ILE A 142 -15.12 -12.88 -18.36
C ILE A 142 -16.58 -13.27 -18.08
N LYS A 143 -16.76 -14.38 -17.36
CA LYS A 143 -18.07 -14.76 -16.86
C LYS A 143 -18.47 -13.84 -15.70
N ALA A 144 -19.73 -13.41 -15.67
CA ALA A 144 -20.23 -12.53 -14.61
C ALA A 144 -19.98 -13.11 -13.18
N GLN A 145 -20.08 -14.44 -13.02
CA GLN A 145 -19.81 -15.09 -11.74
C GLN A 145 -18.34 -14.93 -11.27
N ASP A 146 -17.37 -14.94 -12.20
CA ASP A 146 -15.96 -14.82 -11.85
C ASP A 146 -15.63 -13.36 -11.49
N PHE A 147 -16.24 -12.40 -12.21
CA PHE A 147 -16.15 -11.00 -11.83
C PHE A 147 -16.79 -10.70 -10.48
N ILE A 148 -17.94 -11.30 -10.15
CA ILE A 148 -18.59 -11.12 -8.85
C ILE A 148 -17.70 -11.68 -7.73
N LYS A 149 -17.11 -12.86 -7.92
CA LYS A 149 -16.13 -13.41 -6.96
C LYS A 149 -14.95 -12.45 -6.76
N LEU A 150 -14.32 -12.01 -7.87
CA LEU A 150 -13.23 -11.06 -7.81
C LEU A 150 -13.65 -9.78 -7.09
N PHE A 151 -14.81 -9.21 -7.45
CA PHE A 151 -15.32 -7.98 -6.83
C PHE A 151 -15.41 -8.09 -5.31
N LEU A 152 -15.97 -9.20 -4.80
CA LEU A 152 -16.12 -9.43 -3.36
C LEU A 152 -14.76 -9.64 -2.66
N PHE A 153 -13.85 -10.41 -3.25
CA PHE A 153 -12.54 -10.65 -2.65
C PHE A 153 -11.69 -9.38 -2.65
N VAL A 154 -11.68 -8.61 -3.72
CA VAL A 154 -10.99 -7.31 -3.78
C VAL A 154 -11.57 -6.35 -2.75
N LEU A 155 -12.90 -6.29 -2.61
CA LEU A 155 -13.58 -5.43 -1.63
C LEU A 155 -13.14 -5.72 -0.18
N ILE A 156 -12.90 -6.99 0.14
CA ILE A 156 -12.58 -7.42 1.51
C ILE A 156 -11.06 -7.46 1.75
N LEU A 157 -10.31 -8.06 0.84
CA LEU A 157 -8.90 -8.40 1.05
C LEU A 157 -7.97 -7.22 0.75
N THR A 158 -8.24 -6.45 -0.31
CA THR A 158 -7.37 -5.32 -0.67
C THR A 158 -7.28 -4.25 0.42
N PRO A 159 -8.35 -3.83 1.11
CA PRO A 159 -8.22 -2.93 2.26
C PRO A 159 -7.37 -3.51 3.40
N ILE A 160 -7.37 -4.82 3.60
CA ILE A 160 -6.53 -5.50 4.60
C ILE A 160 -5.06 -5.40 4.16
N GLN A 161 -4.76 -5.79 2.93
CA GLN A 161 -3.43 -5.68 2.33
C GLN A 161 -2.86 -4.27 2.48
N THR A 162 -3.53 -3.30 1.87
CA THR A 162 -3.04 -1.92 1.81
C THR A 162 -2.93 -1.29 3.19
N THR A 163 -3.85 -1.59 4.12
CA THR A 163 -3.73 -1.12 5.51
C THR A 163 -2.53 -1.74 6.21
N ALA A 164 -2.22 -3.02 5.99
CA ALA A 164 -1.02 -3.65 6.57
C ALA A 164 0.25 -2.94 6.12
N GLU A 165 0.35 -2.61 4.84
CA GLU A 165 1.47 -1.86 4.27
C GLU A 165 1.54 -0.43 4.83
N GLU A 166 0.42 0.29 4.86
CA GLU A 166 0.38 1.66 5.41
C GLU A 166 0.79 1.68 6.90
N VAL A 167 0.31 0.72 7.69
CA VAL A 167 0.65 0.61 9.11
C VAL A 167 2.13 0.29 9.31
N LEU A 168 2.73 -0.54 8.44
CA LEU A 168 4.17 -0.82 8.48
C LEU A 168 5.00 0.41 8.08
N PHE A 169 4.75 0.97 6.89
CA PHE A 169 5.61 2.01 6.34
C PHE A 169 5.31 3.38 6.93
N ARG A 170 4.05 3.83 6.87
CA ARG A 170 3.62 5.17 7.31
C ARG A 170 3.40 5.22 8.82
N GLY A 171 3.07 4.08 9.44
CA GLY A 171 2.99 3.96 10.89
C GLY A 171 4.33 3.63 11.53
N TYR A 172 4.77 2.38 11.39
CA TYR A 172 5.87 1.83 12.17
C TYR A 172 7.24 2.41 11.77
N LEU A 173 7.62 2.34 10.49
CA LEU A 173 8.93 2.80 10.02
C LEU A 173 9.08 4.32 10.13
N MET A 174 8.05 5.10 9.75
CA MET A 174 8.12 6.55 9.91
C MET A 174 8.25 6.96 11.38
N GLN A 175 7.58 6.27 12.31
CA GLN A 175 7.73 6.53 13.75
C GLN A 175 9.11 6.09 14.27
N TRP A 176 9.68 5.03 13.73
CA TRP A 176 11.02 4.57 14.10
C TRP A 176 12.10 5.56 13.65
N PHE A 177 12.20 5.80 12.33
CA PHE A 177 13.21 6.70 11.77
C PHE A 177 12.97 8.16 12.18
N GLY A 178 11.72 8.57 12.33
CA GLY A 178 11.33 9.91 12.78
C GLY A 178 11.80 10.26 14.19
N ARG A 179 12.23 9.28 15.00
CA ARG A 179 12.90 9.57 16.29
C ARG A 179 14.24 10.30 16.12
N LYS A 180 14.93 10.08 14.99
CA LYS A 180 16.24 10.68 14.68
C LYS A 180 16.14 11.72 13.56
N VAL A 181 15.28 11.49 12.57
CA VAL A 181 15.11 12.37 11.40
C VAL A 181 13.98 13.35 11.67
N ASN A 182 14.32 14.62 11.83
CA ASN A 182 13.34 15.70 12.10
C ASN A 182 12.77 16.33 10.82
N ASN A 183 13.52 16.27 9.72
CA ASN A 183 13.07 16.81 8.44
C ASN A 183 12.05 15.86 7.80
N LYS A 184 10.80 16.35 7.61
CA LYS A 184 9.69 15.55 7.06
C LYS A 184 9.95 15.07 5.64
N ILE A 185 10.64 15.88 4.80
CA ILE A 185 10.96 15.49 3.42
C ILE A 185 11.99 14.36 3.45
N LEU A 186 13.09 14.53 4.19
CA LEU A 186 14.13 13.51 4.30
C LEU A 186 13.57 12.19 4.85
N LEU A 187 12.72 12.26 5.87
CA LEU A 187 12.05 11.08 6.44
C LEU A 187 11.17 10.39 5.39
N SER A 188 10.42 11.17 4.61
CA SER A 188 9.56 10.64 3.55
C SER A 188 10.36 9.97 2.44
N VAL A 189 11.49 10.56 2.06
CA VAL A 189 12.41 9.96 1.07
C VAL A 189 12.99 8.64 1.59
N ILE A 190 13.50 8.60 2.83
CA ILE A 190 14.09 7.37 3.41
C ILE A 190 13.06 6.25 3.42
N VAL A 191 11.88 6.48 4.00
CA VAL A 191 10.86 5.42 4.15
C VAL A 191 10.21 5.10 2.79
N GLY A 192 10.03 6.10 1.92
CA GLY A 192 9.52 5.90 0.57
C GLY A 192 10.44 5.06 -0.31
N LEU A 193 11.76 5.25 -0.20
CA LEU A 193 12.74 4.40 -0.90
C LEU A 193 12.75 2.97 -0.38
N ILE A 194 12.60 2.76 0.94
CA ILE A 194 12.46 1.41 1.51
C ILE A 194 11.19 0.75 0.98
N PHE A 195 10.07 1.48 0.91
CA PHE A 195 8.82 0.97 0.31
C PHE A 195 9.04 0.57 -1.16
N ALA A 196 9.59 1.46 -1.98
CA ALA A 196 9.82 1.22 -3.39
C ALA A 196 10.75 0.02 -3.65
N SER A 197 11.81 -0.14 -2.83
CA SER A 197 12.77 -1.22 -3.00
C SER A 197 12.17 -2.61 -2.87
N LEU A 198 11.11 -2.77 -2.09
CA LEU A 198 10.39 -4.05 -1.96
C LEU A 198 9.50 -4.37 -3.17
N HIS A 199 9.24 -3.38 -4.02
CA HIS A 199 8.45 -3.53 -5.24
C HIS A 199 9.30 -3.74 -6.49
N PHE A 200 10.64 -3.63 -6.39
CA PHE A 200 11.52 -3.83 -7.55
C PHE A 200 11.59 -5.27 -8.05
N GLY A 201 11.06 -6.22 -7.29
CA GLY A 201 10.85 -7.61 -7.72
C GLY A 201 9.51 -7.86 -8.40
N ASN A 202 8.63 -6.88 -8.50
CA ASN A 202 7.31 -7.06 -9.09
C ASN A 202 7.38 -7.27 -10.61
N PRO A 203 6.47 -8.08 -11.19
CA PRO A 203 6.48 -8.40 -12.62
C PRO A 203 6.39 -7.20 -13.55
N GLU A 204 5.68 -6.13 -13.15
CA GLU A 204 5.54 -4.91 -13.95
C GLU A 204 6.86 -4.16 -14.18
N MET A 205 7.90 -4.45 -13.40
CA MET A 205 9.24 -3.92 -13.65
C MET A 205 9.81 -4.37 -15.02
N ASN A 206 9.27 -5.45 -15.60
CA ASN A 206 9.65 -5.93 -16.92
C ASN A 206 9.24 -4.96 -18.05
N TYR A 207 8.20 -4.12 -17.84
CA TYR A 207 7.84 -3.09 -18.83
C TYR A 207 8.90 -1.98 -18.90
N SER A 208 9.40 -1.52 -17.75
CA SER A 208 10.52 -0.59 -17.66
C SER A 208 10.97 -0.43 -16.22
N ALA A 209 12.15 -0.91 -15.89
CA ALA A 209 12.71 -0.74 -14.54
C ALA A 209 12.82 0.75 -14.14
N PHE A 210 13.13 1.64 -15.10
CA PHE A 210 13.25 3.06 -14.83
C PHE A 210 11.90 3.74 -14.56
N PHE A 211 10.92 3.60 -15.45
CA PHE A 211 9.65 4.31 -15.32
C PHE A 211 8.77 3.71 -14.22
N VAL A 212 8.65 2.39 -14.17
CA VAL A 212 7.87 1.68 -13.12
C VAL A 212 8.56 1.84 -11.76
N GLY A 213 9.88 1.71 -11.68
CA GLY A 213 10.62 1.97 -10.45
C GLY A 213 10.47 3.41 -9.95
N SER A 214 10.45 4.39 -10.89
CA SER A 214 10.19 5.79 -10.55
C SER A 214 8.78 6.00 -9.99
N ASP A 215 7.78 5.29 -10.48
CA ASP A 215 6.41 5.34 -9.97
C ASP A 215 6.32 4.80 -8.53
N TYR A 216 6.96 3.67 -8.23
CA TYR A 216 7.05 3.17 -6.86
C TYR A 216 7.77 4.13 -5.90
N ILE A 217 8.85 4.79 -6.37
CA ILE A 217 9.55 5.82 -5.58
C ILE A 217 8.64 7.03 -5.34
N LEU A 218 8.00 7.53 -6.38
CA LEU A 218 7.08 8.66 -6.30
C LEU A 218 5.95 8.39 -5.32
N SER A 219 5.26 7.26 -5.48
CA SER A 219 4.19 6.82 -4.59
C SER A 219 4.67 6.67 -3.15
N GLY A 220 5.78 5.94 -2.96
CA GLY A 220 6.37 5.72 -1.64
C GLY A 220 6.67 7.02 -0.90
N VAL A 221 7.30 7.99 -1.58
CA VAL A 221 7.71 9.28 -1.01
C VAL A 221 6.50 10.18 -0.73
N LEU A 222 5.59 10.32 -1.70
CA LEU A 222 4.44 11.23 -1.55
C LEU A 222 3.46 10.75 -0.47
N TRP A 223 3.20 9.45 -0.36
CA TRP A 223 2.35 8.91 0.70
C TRP A 223 2.96 9.13 2.10
N CYS A 224 4.28 8.94 2.25
CA CYS A 224 4.98 9.27 3.47
C CYS A 224 4.90 10.78 3.78
N TYR A 225 5.07 11.65 2.77
CA TYR A 225 5.00 13.08 2.94
C TYR A 225 3.59 13.56 3.34
N ILE A 226 2.54 13.02 2.71
CA ILE A 226 1.15 13.30 3.09
C ILE A 226 0.92 12.91 4.54
N THR A 227 1.34 11.71 4.95
CA THR A 227 1.21 11.25 6.33
C THR A 227 1.92 12.18 7.31
N ALA A 228 3.14 12.62 6.99
CA ALA A 228 3.90 13.55 7.81
C ALA A 228 3.24 14.94 7.92
N ARG A 229 2.61 15.43 6.83
CA ARG A 229 1.95 16.74 6.78
C ARG A 229 0.57 16.73 7.42
N THR A 230 -0.15 15.62 7.32
CA THR A 230 -1.51 15.48 7.85
C THR A 230 -1.57 14.84 9.23
N ASN A 231 -0.41 14.43 9.77
CA ASN A 231 -0.23 13.90 11.12
C ASN A 231 -1.03 12.60 11.39
N SER A 232 -1.27 11.79 10.38
CA SER A 232 -1.85 10.44 10.50
C SER A 232 -1.78 9.68 9.16
N ALA A 233 -1.90 8.35 9.20
CA ALA A 233 -1.96 7.50 8.01
C ALA A 233 -3.40 7.30 7.48
N GLU A 234 -4.41 7.91 8.09
CA GLU A 234 -5.83 7.70 7.74
C GLU A 234 -6.13 8.00 6.27
N LEU A 235 -5.57 9.10 5.72
CA LEU A 235 -5.79 9.49 4.33
C LEU A 235 -5.13 8.52 3.35
N THR A 236 -3.90 8.10 3.66
CA THR A 236 -3.14 7.21 2.79
C THR A 236 -3.64 5.78 2.84
N ILE A 237 -4.17 5.31 3.97
CA ILE A 237 -4.90 4.04 4.05
C ILE A 237 -6.08 4.03 3.07
N GLY A 238 -6.90 5.08 3.07
CA GLY A 238 -8.03 5.16 2.15
C GLY A 238 -7.61 5.25 0.69
N ALA A 239 -6.63 6.09 0.40
CA ALA A 239 -6.16 6.32 -0.97
C ALA A 239 -5.44 5.10 -1.55
N HIS A 240 -4.62 4.40 -0.76
CA HIS A 240 -3.96 3.17 -1.19
C HIS A 240 -4.98 2.05 -1.48
N ALA A 241 -5.96 1.89 -0.60
CA ALA A 241 -7.07 0.96 -0.85
C ALA A 241 -7.81 1.30 -2.16
N ALA A 242 -8.08 2.58 -2.41
CA ALA A 242 -8.74 3.04 -3.64
C ALA A 242 -7.93 2.69 -4.90
N ASN A 243 -6.61 2.92 -4.89
CA ASN A 243 -5.73 2.57 -5.99
C ASN A 243 -5.79 1.08 -6.33
N ASN A 244 -5.51 0.24 -5.33
CA ASN A 244 -5.39 -1.20 -5.55
C ASN A 244 -6.75 -1.86 -5.85
N MET A 245 -7.84 -1.36 -5.25
CA MET A 245 -9.19 -1.82 -5.59
C MET A 245 -9.60 -1.41 -7.01
N PHE A 246 -9.26 -0.19 -7.44
CA PHE A 246 -9.52 0.24 -8.82
C PHE A 246 -8.80 -0.66 -9.83
N ILE A 247 -7.49 -0.89 -9.63
CA ILE A 247 -6.72 -1.79 -10.49
C ILE A 247 -7.33 -3.20 -10.46
N GLY A 248 -7.54 -3.78 -9.28
CA GLY A 248 -8.09 -5.13 -9.15
C GLY A 248 -9.46 -5.33 -9.81
N TRP A 249 -10.34 -4.34 -9.79
CA TRP A 249 -11.66 -4.44 -10.42
C TRP A 249 -11.67 -4.17 -11.91
N PHE A 250 -10.88 -3.19 -12.35
CA PHE A 250 -11.05 -2.63 -13.69
C PHE A 250 -9.93 -3.00 -14.64
N LEU A 251 -8.71 -3.25 -14.17
CA LEU A 251 -7.55 -3.35 -15.04
C LEU A 251 -6.77 -4.64 -14.80
N THR A 252 -6.48 -5.39 -15.85
CA THR A 252 -5.54 -6.51 -15.83
C THR A 252 -4.54 -6.37 -16.97
N MET A 253 -3.34 -6.93 -16.80
CA MET A 253 -2.25 -6.90 -17.76
C MET A 253 -1.35 -8.13 -17.58
N ASP A 254 -0.54 -8.46 -18.57
CA ASP A 254 0.25 -9.70 -18.57
C ASP A 254 1.25 -9.78 -17.42
N HIS A 255 2.01 -8.73 -17.19
CA HIS A 255 2.98 -8.67 -16.09
C HIS A 255 2.45 -7.79 -14.97
N SER A 256 1.66 -8.35 -14.05
CA SER A 256 1.07 -7.64 -12.92
C SER A 256 1.32 -8.36 -11.61
N ALA A 257 1.63 -7.62 -10.54
CA ALA A 257 1.68 -8.15 -9.18
C ALA A 257 0.32 -8.67 -8.69
N PHE A 258 -0.77 -8.25 -9.32
CA PHE A 258 -2.12 -8.80 -9.09
C PHE A 258 -2.37 -10.11 -9.87
N GLY A 259 -1.45 -10.54 -10.73
CA GLY A 259 -1.67 -11.65 -11.66
C GLY A 259 -2.68 -11.32 -12.75
N LYS A 260 -3.13 -12.36 -13.46
CA LYS A 260 -4.15 -12.24 -14.53
C LYS A 260 -5.57 -12.31 -13.96
N LEU A 261 -5.93 -11.34 -13.13
CA LEU A 261 -7.28 -11.30 -12.54
C LEU A 261 -8.35 -11.12 -13.63
N PRO A 262 -9.57 -11.68 -13.43
CA PRO A 262 -10.71 -11.43 -14.31
C PRO A 262 -11.31 -10.02 -14.09
N SER A 263 -10.48 -8.99 -14.23
CA SER A 263 -10.87 -7.57 -14.19
C SER A 263 -11.60 -7.18 -15.47
N LEU A 264 -12.31 -6.04 -15.48
CA LEU A 264 -13.19 -5.66 -16.60
C LEU A 264 -12.44 -5.38 -17.92
N PHE A 265 -11.25 -4.81 -17.85
CA PHE A 265 -10.46 -4.43 -19.04
C PHE A 265 -9.08 -5.08 -18.98
N VAL A 266 -8.61 -5.49 -20.16
CA VAL A 266 -7.21 -5.89 -20.40
C VAL A 266 -6.48 -4.70 -21.01
N ILE A 267 -5.32 -4.35 -20.45
CA ILE A 267 -4.40 -3.41 -21.07
C ILE A 267 -3.46 -4.24 -21.95
N ASN A 268 -3.59 -4.08 -23.26
CA ASN A 268 -2.85 -4.87 -24.26
C ASN A 268 -1.49 -4.26 -24.58
N ASP A 269 -1.40 -2.92 -24.55
CA ASP A 269 -0.15 -2.18 -24.74
C ASP A 269 0.03 -1.18 -23.60
N ILE A 270 1.19 -1.19 -22.97
CA ILE A 270 1.51 -0.36 -21.81
C ILE A 270 2.71 0.51 -22.16
N ASP A 271 2.47 1.81 -22.28
CA ASP A 271 3.57 2.78 -22.24
C ASP A 271 3.86 3.18 -20.78
N PRO A 272 5.00 2.71 -20.19
CA PRO A 272 5.32 3.04 -18.81
C PRO A 272 5.55 4.54 -18.56
N ARG A 273 5.82 5.34 -19.60
CA ARG A 273 5.98 6.80 -19.50
C ARG A 273 4.62 7.45 -19.24
N THR A 274 3.63 7.05 -20.02
CA THR A 274 2.24 7.51 -19.89
C THR A 274 1.67 7.09 -18.53
N SER A 275 1.93 5.86 -18.10
CA SER A 275 1.53 5.36 -16.78
C SER A 275 2.14 6.21 -15.64
N LEU A 276 3.44 6.49 -15.68
CA LEU A 276 4.11 7.35 -14.71
C LEU A 276 3.54 8.78 -14.73
N PHE A 277 3.23 9.33 -15.92
CA PHE A 277 2.64 10.66 -16.03
C PHE A 277 1.28 10.74 -15.33
N TRP A 278 0.37 9.78 -15.58
CA TRP A 278 -0.95 9.76 -14.94
C TRP A 278 -0.89 9.51 -13.44
N SER A 279 0.05 8.67 -13.01
CA SER A 279 0.34 8.47 -11.59
C SER A 279 0.85 9.75 -10.94
N PHE A 280 1.78 10.47 -11.58
CA PHE A 280 2.27 11.77 -11.11
C PHE A 280 1.13 12.80 -10.98
N VAL A 281 0.24 12.89 -11.95
CA VAL A 281 -0.91 13.79 -11.92
C VAL A 281 -1.83 13.43 -10.74
N SER A 282 -2.23 12.17 -10.61
CA SER A 282 -3.14 11.71 -9.55
C SER A 282 -2.54 11.93 -8.16
N LEU A 283 -1.29 11.55 -7.95
CA LEU A 283 -0.59 11.72 -6.67
C LEU A 283 -0.38 13.19 -6.30
N SER A 284 -0.04 14.03 -7.29
CA SER A 284 0.16 15.47 -7.06
C SER A 284 -1.13 16.17 -6.67
N LEU A 285 -2.22 15.90 -7.40
CA LEU A 285 -3.54 16.45 -7.07
C LEU A 285 -4.04 15.96 -5.71
N PHE A 286 -3.89 14.68 -5.43
CA PHE A 286 -4.25 14.13 -4.13
C PHE A 286 -3.44 14.80 -3.01
N SER A 287 -2.11 14.91 -3.18
CA SER A 287 -1.24 15.56 -2.20
C SER A 287 -1.66 17.00 -1.93
N TYR A 288 -1.94 17.75 -2.99
CA TYR A 288 -2.41 19.13 -2.88
C TYR A 288 -3.71 19.24 -2.06
N PHE A 289 -4.75 18.49 -2.45
CA PHE A 289 -6.04 18.56 -1.75
C PHE A 289 -5.98 18.00 -0.32
N ALA A 290 -5.24 16.91 -0.11
CA ALA A 290 -5.05 16.33 1.22
C ALA A 290 -4.35 17.29 2.17
N ILE A 291 -3.25 17.90 1.75
CA ILE A 291 -2.48 18.84 2.57
C ILE A 291 -3.25 20.15 2.76
N LYS A 292 -3.92 20.67 1.74
CA LYS A 292 -4.75 21.88 1.85
C LYS A 292 -5.87 21.69 2.88
N LYS A 293 -6.53 20.53 2.89
CA LYS A 293 -7.68 20.28 3.76
C LYS A 293 -7.29 19.82 5.18
N PHE A 294 -6.25 19.00 5.31
CA PHE A 294 -5.92 18.32 6.56
C PHE A 294 -4.49 18.58 7.06
N GLY A 295 -3.68 19.33 6.31
CA GLY A 295 -2.33 19.66 6.69
C GLY A 295 -2.33 20.51 7.96
N LYS A 296 -1.43 20.19 8.90
CA LYS A 296 -1.14 21.10 10.01
C LYS A 296 -0.33 22.27 9.47
N ASN A 297 -0.78 23.49 9.74
CA ASN A 297 0.05 24.66 9.58
C ASN A 297 1.24 24.49 10.53
N ASP A 298 2.44 24.33 9.96
CA ASP A 298 3.67 24.44 10.72
C ASP A 298 3.81 25.93 11.05
N HIS A 299 3.12 26.40 12.11
CA HIS A 299 3.52 27.63 12.73
C HIS A 299 4.93 27.37 13.26
N PHE A 300 5.95 27.85 12.54
CA PHE A 300 7.27 28.05 13.06
C PHE A 300 7.09 28.88 14.34
N SER A 301 7.11 28.20 15.49
CA SER A 301 7.40 28.89 16.74
C SER A 301 8.85 29.34 16.60
N THR A 302 9.03 30.55 16.13
CA THR A 302 10.27 31.29 16.35
C THR A 302 10.60 31.14 17.84
N PRO A 303 11.81 30.68 18.20
CA PRO A 303 12.22 30.64 19.60
C PRO A 303 12.03 32.05 20.14
N GLY A 304 11.18 32.18 21.15
CA GLY A 304 10.88 33.47 21.76
C GLY A 304 12.17 34.18 22.09
N ARG A 305 12.36 35.38 21.54
CA ARG A 305 13.24 36.39 22.12
C ARG A 305 12.77 36.57 23.56
N THR A 306 13.50 35.97 24.48
CA THR A 306 13.43 36.34 25.90
C THR A 306 13.72 37.82 25.96
N ALA A 307 12.68 38.63 26.19
CA ALA A 307 12.82 40.02 26.51
C ALA A 307 13.64 40.09 27.81
N LEU A 308 14.90 40.50 27.67
CA LEU A 308 15.64 41.06 28.80
C LEU A 308 14.86 42.29 29.28
N LYS A 309 14.35 42.22 30.45
CA LYS A 309 14.07 43.35 31.33
C LYS A 309 14.67 43.07 32.69
#